data_e741e6cad345fa277e4a578b009b053b
#
_entry.id   e741e6cad345fa277e4a578b009b053b
#
_cell.length_a   1.000
_cell.length_b   1.000
_cell.length_c   1.000
_cell.angle_alpha   90.00
_cell.angle_beta   90.00
_cell.angle_gamma   90.00
#
_symmetry.space_group_name_H-M   'P 1'
#
loop_
_entity.id
_entity.type
_entity.pdbx_description
1 polymer ?
#
loop_
_entity_poly.entity_id
_entity_poly.type
_entity_poly.pdbx_seq_one_letter_code
_entity_poly.pdbx_strand_id
1 'polypeptide(L)'
;MFKNKILLISGGTGSFGGAVLKRFLTTDIKEIRIFSRDELKQDDMRKFYNNDKLKFYIGDVRDKNSIDDAMRGVDYVFHAAALKQVPSCEFYPMQAVKTNI
;
A
#
# COMPACT_ATOMS: atom_id res chain seq x y z
N MET A 1 -5.11 17.39 4.16
CA MET A 1 -4.74 17.15 2.76
C MET A 1 -5.15 15.76 2.28
N PHE A 2 -4.98 14.75 3.13
CA PHE A 2 -5.34 13.37 2.76
C PHE A 2 -6.63 12.88 3.42
N LYS A 3 -7.39 13.79 3.98
CA LYS A 3 -8.64 13.44 4.64
C LYS A 3 -9.58 12.71 3.67
N ASN A 4 -10.16 11.61 4.15
CA ASN A 4 -11.05 10.76 3.35
C ASN A 4 -10.37 10.07 2.17
N LYS A 5 -9.04 10.00 2.16
CA LYS A 5 -8.30 9.33 1.10
C LYS A 5 -7.77 7.98 1.54
N ILE A 6 -7.66 7.07 0.59
CA ILE A 6 -7.16 5.72 0.83
C ILE A 6 -5.91 5.50 0.00
N LEU A 7 -4.84 5.09 0.65
CA LEU A 7 -3.55 4.79 0.01
C LEU A 7 -3.32 3.29 0.02
N LEU A 8 -2.93 2.73 -1.11
CA LEU A 8 -2.48 1.34 -1.17
C LEU A 8 -0.98 1.31 -1.39
N ILE A 9 -0.28 0.50 -0.60
CA ILE A 9 1.17 0.31 -0.75
C ILE A 9 1.40 -1.13 -1.17
N SER A 10 1.82 -1.34 -2.41
CA SER A 10 2.19 -2.67 -2.87
C SER A 10 3.61 -2.97 -2.43
N GLY A 11 3.85 -4.18 -1.92
CA GLY A 11 5.15 -4.52 -1.34
C GLY A 11 5.39 -3.80 -0.03
N GLY A 12 4.33 -3.44 0.68
CA GLY A 12 4.41 -2.61 1.88
C GLY A 12 5.10 -3.25 3.07
N THR A 13 5.38 -4.56 3.00
CA THR A 13 6.09 -5.23 4.08
C THR A 13 7.60 -5.09 4.00
N GLY A 14 8.13 -4.54 2.91
CA GLY A 14 9.55 -4.27 2.79
C GLY A 14 9.95 -3.00 3.51
N SER A 15 11.26 -2.76 3.59
CA SER A 15 11.76 -1.59 4.30
C SER A 15 11.30 -0.28 3.66
N PHE A 16 11.23 -0.24 2.34
CA PHE A 16 10.80 0.96 1.63
C PHE A 16 9.33 1.25 1.86
N GLY A 17 8.50 0.20 1.75
CA GLY A 17 7.07 0.35 2.02
C GLY A 17 6.80 0.74 3.46
N GLY A 18 7.60 0.21 4.39
CA GLY A 18 7.50 0.57 5.79
C GLY A 18 7.80 2.04 6.06
N ALA A 19 8.79 2.59 5.34
CA ALA A 19 9.13 4.00 5.48
C ALA A 19 7.98 4.90 5.01
N VAL A 20 7.36 4.54 3.89
CA VAL A 20 6.21 5.27 3.36
C VAL A 20 5.04 5.18 4.32
N LEU A 21 4.79 4.00 4.85
CA LEU A 21 3.73 3.78 5.81
C LEU A 21 3.87 4.69 7.02
N LYS A 22 5.05 4.74 7.63
CA LYS A 22 5.28 5.58 8.79
C LYS A 22 4.98 7.04 8.48
N ARG A 23 5.39 7.48 7.30
CA ARG A 23 5.20 8.87 6.91
C ARG A 23 3.73 9.23 6.80
N PHE A 24 2.94 8.35 6.18
CA PHE A 24 1.53 8.63 5.99
C PHE A 24 0.68 8.41 7.23
N LEU A 25 1.14 7.60 8.18
CA LEU A 25 0.41 7.42 9.44
C LEU A 25 0.34 8.70 10.26
N THR A 26 1.25 9.63 10.03
CA THR A 26 1.25 10.91 10.74
C THR A 26 0.34 11.94 10.07
N THR A 27 -0.25 11.62 8.94
CA THR A 27 -1.15 12.52 8.22
C THR A 27 -2.60 12.25 8.61
N ASP A 28 -3.50 13.01 8.00
CA ASP A 28 -4.94 12.84 8.20
C ASP A 28 -5.55 11.81 7.25
N ILE A 29 -4.74 10.94 6.68
CA ILE A 29 -5.22 9.93 5.74
C ILE A 29 -6.25 9.02 6.40
N LYS A 30 -7.26 8.62 5.62
CA LYS A 30 -8.34 7.81 6.16
C LYS A 30 -7.92 6.36 6.38
N GLU A 31 -7.24 5.78 5.39
CA GLU A 31 -6.91 4.36 5.42
C GLU A 31 -5.65 4.10 4.61
N ILE A 32 -4.83 3.16 5.08
CA ILE A 32 -3.65 2.70 4.36
C ILE A 32 -3.78 1.19 4.20
N ARG A 33 -3.75 0.73 2.96
CA ARG A 33 -3.83 -0.69 2.64
C ARG A 33 -2.45 -1.21 2.28
N ILE A 34 -2.03 -2.26 2.98
CA ILE A 34 -0.77 -2.93 2.72
C ILE A 34 -1.06 -4.17 1.88
N PHE A 35 -0.50 -4.22 0.68
CA PHE A 35 -0.70 -5.32 -0.24
C PHE A 35 0.63 -6.02 -0.47
N SER A 36 0.72 -7.30 -0.12
CA SER A 36 1.93 -8.08 -0.33
C SER A 36 1.60 -9.56 -0.28
N ARG A 37 2.59 -10.37 -0.64
CA ARG A 37 2.45 -11.83 -0.56
C ARG A 37 2.92 -12.39 0.77
N ASP A 38 3.53 -11.57 1.60
CA ASP A 38 4.18 -12.03 2.82
C ASP A 38 3.24 -11.90 4.02
N GLU A 39 2.49 -12.98 4.28
CA GLU A 39 1.51 -12.99 5.36
C GLU A 39 2.14 -12.82 6.73
N LEU A 40 3.31 -13.43 6.93
CA LEU A 40 3.98 -13.37 8.22
C LEU A 40 4.42 -11.94 8.55
N LYS A 41 5.02 -11.26 7.59
CA LYS A 41 5.44 -9.88 7.81
C LYS A 41 4.24 -8.95 8.01
N GLN A 42 3.13 -9.22 7.33
CA GLN A 42 1.92 -8.43 7.55
C GLN A 42 1.40 -8.60 8.97
N ASP A 43 1.45 -9.83 9.48
CA ASP A 43 1.02 -10.10 10.85
C ASP A 43 1.89 -9.35 11.85
N ASP A 44 3.20 -9.36 11.63
CA ASP A 44 4.14 -8.62 12.48
C ASP A 44 3.85 -7.12 12.45
N MET A 45 3.59 -6.58 11.27
CA MET A 45 3.27 -5.17 11.12
C MET A 45 1.96 -4.81 11.83
N ARG A 46 0.97 -5.67 11.71
CA ARG A 46 -0.32 -5.45 12.35
C ARG A 46 -0.15 -5.33 13.86
N LYS A 47 0.66 -6.19 14.44
CA LYS A 47 0.91 -6.16 15.88
C LYS A 47 1.77 -4.97 16.28
N PHE A 48 2.76 -4.64 15.47
CA PHE A 48 3.68 -3.55 15.78
C PHE A 48 2.99 -2.20 15.76
N TYR A 49 2.24 -1.91 14.70
CA TYR A 49 1.58 -0.61 14.56
C TYR A 49 0.27 -0.52 15.32
N ASN A 50 -0.49 -1.59 15.34
CA ASN A 50 -1.77 -1.66 16.04
C ASN A 50 -2.61 -0.40 15.79
N ASN A 51 -2.83 -0.09 14.51
CA ASN A 51 -3.49 1.15 14.11
C ASN A 51 -4.70 0.82 13.22
N ASP A 52 -5.85 1.39 13.57
CA ASP A 52 -7.10 1.11 12.87
C ASP A 52 -7.10 1.58 11.42
N LYS A 53 -6.24 2.51 11.07
CA LYS A 53 -6.13 2.97 9.68
C LYS A 53 -5.51 1.93 8.77
N LEU A 54 -4.80 0.97 9.32
CA LEU A 54 -4.11 -0.05 8.54
C LEU A 54 -5.04 -1.20 8.20
N LYS A 55 -5.08 -1.54 6.92
CA LYS A 55 -5.77 -2.73 6.42
C LYS A 55 -4.78 -3.56 5.64
N PHE A 56 -4.88 -4.87 5.76
CA PHE A 56 -3.90 -5.78 5.18
C PHE A 56 -4.57 -6.70 4.17
N TYR A 57 -3.96 -6.79 2.98
CA TYR A 57 -4.45 -7.63 1.90
C TYR A 57 -3.32 -8.54 1.44
N ILE A 58 -3.59 -9.83 1.40
CA ILE A 58 -2.62 -10.82 0.93
C ILE A 58 -2.88 -11.09 -0.54
N GLY A 59 -1.86 -10.93 -1.37
CA GLY A 59 -2.01 -11.23 -2.78
C GLY A 59 -0.79 -10.87 -3.58
N ASP A 60 -0.88 -11.14 -4.88
CA ASP A 60 0.17 -10.87 -5.86
C ASP A 60 -0.34 -9.82 -6.82
N VAL A 61 0.46 -8.79 -7.08
CA VAL A 61 0.06 -7.72 -8.02
C VAL A 61 -0.19 -8.25 -9.42
N ARG A 62 0.33 -9.44 -9.75
CA ARG A 62 0.08 -10.08 -11.04
C ARG A 62 -1.26 -10.79 -11.10
N ASP A 63 -1.88 -11.02 -9.96
CA ASP A 63 -3.20 -11.65 -9.89
C ASP A 63 -4.26 -10.55 -9.89
N LYS A 64 -4.95 -10.42 -11.03
CA LYS A 64 -5.92 -9.36 -11.20
C LYS A 64 -7.02 -9.39 -10.15
N ASN A 65 -7.50 -10.57 -9.79
CA ASN A 65 -8.59 -10.67 -8.83
C ASN A 65 -8.19 -10.16 -7.46
N SER A 66 -6.98 -10.49 -7.00
CA SER A 66 -6.55 -10.05 -5.68
C SER A 66 -6.24 -8.55 -5.67
N ILE A 67 -5.65 -8.02 -6.75
CA ILE A 67 -5.35 -6.59 -6.81
C ILE A 67 -6.62 -5.75 -6.94
N ASP A 68 -7.60 -6.23 -7.72
CA ASP A 68 -8.86 -5.51 -7.89
C ASP A 68 -9.58 -5.32 -6.55
N ASP A 69 -9.60 -6.36 -5.74
CA ASP A 69 -10.25 -6.28 -4.43
C ASP A 69 -9.54 -5.26 -3.53
N ALA A 70 -8.22 -5.31 -3.51
CA ALA A 70 -7.44 -4.38 -2.70
C ALA A 70 -7.51 -2.94 -3.20
N MET A 71 -7.79 -2.76 -4.49
CA MET A 71 -7.83 -1.44 -5.11
C MET A 71 -9.17 -0.74 -4.99
N ARG A 72 -10.19 -1.43 -4.52
CA ARG A 72 -11.54 -0.86 -4.47
C ARG A 72 -11.57 0.36 -3.55
N GLY A 73 -11.92 1.52 -4.13
CA GLY A 73 -12.01 2.77 -3.37
C GLY A 73 -10.68 3.46 -3.12
N VAL A 74 -9.59 2.92 -3.63
CA VAL A 74 -8.26 3.48 -3.43
C VAL A 74 -8.09 4.76 -4.24
N ASP A 75 -7.50 5.78 -3.62
CA ASP A 75 -7.23 7.06 -4.26
C ASP A 75 -5.80 7.16 -4.78
N TYR A 76 -4.84 6.56 -4.08
CA TYR A 76 -3.43 6.62 -4.44
C TYR A 76 -2.78 5.25 -4.30
N VAL A 77 -1.83 4.97 -5.18
CA VAL A 77 -1.07 3.72 -5.12
C VAL A 77 0.43 4.04 -5.09
N PHE A 78 1.13 3.40 -4.17
CA PHE A 78 2.58 3.47 -4.08
C PHE A 78 3.14 2.07 -4.31
N HIS A 79 3.92 1.92 -5.39
CA HIS A 79 4.48 0.61 -5.75
C HIS A 79 5.87 0.42 -5.17
N ALA A 80 5.94 0.02 -3.92
CA ALA A 80 7.23 -0.24 -3.27
C ALA A 80 7.87 -1.51 -3.79
N ALA A 81 7.06 -2.47 -4.24
CA ALA A 81 7.57 -3.75 -4.71
C ALA A 81 8.43 -3.64 -5.96
N ALA A 82 8.27 -2.57 -6.72
CA ALA A 82 9.01 -2.37 -7.96
C ALA A 82 10.40 -1.81 -7.73
N LEU A 83 10.74 -1.45 -6.50
CA LEU A 83 11.98 -0.76 -6.17
C LEU A 83 13.03 -1.73 -5.66
N LYS A 84 13.64 -2.45 -6.57
CA LYS A 84 14.62 -3.47 -6.18
C LYS A 84 16.06 -2.98 -6.21
N GLN A 85 16.41 -2.23 -7.23
CA GLN A 85 17.80 -1.83 -7.42
C GLN A 85 17.97 -0.33 -7.37
N VAL A 86 17.04 0.40 -7.95
CA VAL A 86 17.08 1.85 -7.96
C VAL A 86 16.00 2.34 -7.01
N PRO A 87 16.36 3.08 -5.98
CA PRO A 87 15.36 3.56 -5.03
C PRO A 87 14.58 4.73 -5.61
N SER A 88 13.77 4.44 -6.60
CA SER A 88 12.86 5.41 -7.16
C SER A 88 11.46 5.08 -6.69
N CYS A 89 10.73 6.10 -6.32
CA CYS A 89 9.37 5.96 -5.83
C CYS A 89 8.41 6.48 -6.87
N GLU A 90 7.42 5.66 -7.18
CA GLU A 90 6.37 6.06 -8.10
C GLU A 90 5.07 6.16 -7.33
N PHE A 91 4.49 7.35 -7.39
CA PHE A 91 3.27 7.64 -6.67
C PHE A 91 2.24 8.09 -7.69
N TYR A 92 1.15 7.36 -7.82
CA TYR A 92 0.15 7.60 -8.85
C TYR A 92 -1.22 7.89 -8.27
N PRO A 93 -1.92 8.89 -8.83
CA PRO A 93 -3.36 8.99 -8.58
C PRO A 93 -4.04 7.76 -9.15
N MET A 94 -5.16 7.39 -8.55
CA MET A 94 -5.88 6.18 -8.95
C MET A 94 -6.21 6.15 -10.43
N GLN A 95 -6.59 7.28 -11.01
CA GLN A 95 -6.95 7.34 -12.41
C GLN A 95 -5.80 6.97 -13.33
N ALA A 96 -4.59 7.43 -13.01
CA ALA A 96 -3.42 7.09 -13.80
C ALA A 96 -3.11 5.60 -13.71
N VAL A 97 -3.30 5.01 -12.54
CA VAL A 97 -3.09 3.59 -12.34
C VAL A 97 -4.04 2.78 -13.22
N LYS A 98 -5.30 3.15 -13.25
CA LYS A 98 -6.29 2.45 -14.08
C LYS A 98 -5.93 2.51 -15.56
N THR A 99 -5.38 3.61 -15.99
CA THR A 99 -5.03 3.80 -17.39
C THR A 99 -3.85 2.92 -17.79
N ASN A 100 -2.92 2.71 -16.88
CA ASN A 100 -1.66 2.04 -17.16
C ASN A 100 -1.67 0.54 -16.84
N ILE A 101 -2.68 0.05 -16.20
CA ILE A 101 -2.83 -1.37 -15.93
C ILE A 101 -3.61 -2.05 -17.03
#